data_224dc4eb6d8e4b07d83e0b5dc003da97
#
_entry.id   224dc4eb6d8e4b07d83e0b5dc003da97
#
_cell.length_a   1.000
_cell.length_b   1.000
_cell.length_c   1.000
_cell.angle_alpha   90.00
_cell.angle_beta   90.00
_cell.angle_gamma   90.00
#
_symmetry.space_group_name_H-M   'P 1'
#
loop_
_entity.id
_entity.type
_entity.pdbx_description
1 polymer ?
#
loop_
_entity_poly.entity_id
_entity_poly.type
_entity_poly.pdbx_seq_one_letter_code
_entity_poly.pdbx_strand_id
1 'polypeptide(L)'
;MPGTKKLILVVIDGLTPDVFEAAAESRSAPTLAGLAEAGTYARATATFPSLTPVCLASLATGGAPDVHHIPHLVWYHRGEKRVVEYGSSFGAMRAVGARRSVKDAIVEMNAEHLARDAVTVYEALEDDGLVAAAVNVPCYRGRTRHVPTVPGVVRPVNGPRRFFYYSLFESDVTGAPLAVGGRAKGSIDAYAAAVGRWLVTRDGFDFLFFYLPDYDFASHALGPSGADEALARSDRAVGALVEAAGGLEAFLDRYDVVLCSDHGQTQVEQPFRLESALSDFRLFRPNGRRDDAELAVAASNRAGMVYLLPAAQVEPRAVAERLSEEAALDVVIFREGGDTIALREGAELGLGPDDNGWRGRARHALANPNAGDILVSAAAGVELTDLGGRHHVGGGSHGSLLDGD
;
A
#
# COMPACT_ATOMS: atom_id res chain seq x y z
N MET A 1 -4.45 -39.17 1.78
CA MET A 1 -4.71 -38.00 0.92
C MET A 1 -3.38 -37.31 0.73
N PRO A 2 -2.98 -36.84 -0.47
CA PRO A 2 -1.82 -35.95 -0.55
C PRO A 2 -2.12 -34.77 0.40
N GLY A 3 -1.15 -34.42 1.25
CA GLY A 3 -1.31 -33.32 2.22
C GLY A 3 -1.65 -32.05 1.47
N THR A 4 -2.54 -31.22 2.03
CA THR A 4 -2.85 -29.91 1.49
C THR A 4 -1.55 -29.09 1.48
N LYS A 5 -1.16 -28.55 0.33
CA LYS A 5 0.00 -27.65 0.23
C LYS A 5 -0.24 -26.40 1.06
N LYS A 6 0.84 -25.86 1.59
CA LYS A 6 0.82 -24.57 2.29
C LYS A 6 0.91 -23.43 1.28
N LEU A 7 0.42 -22.26 1.63
CA LEU A 7 0.36 -21.13 0.70
C LEU A 7 1.40 -20.06 1.06
N ILE A 8 2.13 -19.60 0.06
CA ILE A 8 3.00 -18.42 0.16
C ILE A 8 2.48 -17.35 -0.79
N LEU A 9 2.09 -16.19 -0.25
CA LEU A 9 1.82 -14.97 -0.99
C LEU A 9 3.07 -14.10 -0.95
N VAL A 10 3.74 -13.96 -2.09
CA VAL A 10 4.88 -13.05 -2.29
C VAL A 10 4.36 -11.78 -2.93
N VAL A 11 4.67 -10.64 -2.32
CA VAL A 11 4.37 -9.32 -2.90
C VAL A 11 5.67 -8.55 -3.07
N ILE A 12 5.99 -8.18 -4.31
CA ILE A 12 7.09 -7.27 -4.65
C ILE A 12 6.48 -5.91 -4.94
N ASP A 13 6.72 -4.97 -4.04
CA ASP A 13 6.13 -3.64 -4.04
C ASP A 13 6.48 -2.86 -5.32
N GLY A 14 5.46 -2.31 -5.97
CA GLY A 14 5.61 -1.42 -7.12
C GLY A 14 6.09 -2.07 -8.42
N LEU A 15 6.22 -3.41 -8.48
CA LEU A 15 6.74 -4.10 -9.66
C LEU A 15 5.75 -4.07 -10.82
N THR A 16 6.11 -3.37 -11.89
CA THR A 16 5.27 -3.27 -13.10
C THR A 16 5.34 -4.53 -13.95
N PRO A 17 4.27 -4.86 -14.70
CA PRO A 17 4.27 -5.99 -15.63
C PRO A 17 5.41 -5.94 -16.65
N ASP A 18 5.66 -4.78 -17.25
CA ASP A 18 6.68 -4.62 -18.30
C ASP A 18 8.10 -4.90 -17.77
N VAL A 19 8.41 -4.44 -16.56
CA VAL A 19 9.70 -4.69 -15.91
C VAL A 19 9.83 -6.17 -15.54
N PHE A 20 8.77 -6.77 -15.00
CA PHE A 20 8.76 -8.21 -14.68
C PHE A 20 8.98 -9.07 -15.94
N GLU A 21 8.24 -8.79 -17.01
CA GLU A 21 8.32 -9.52 -18.27
C GLU A 21 9.73 -9.42 -18.88
N ALA A 22 10.31 -8.21 -18.93
CA ALA A 22 11.67 -7.98 -19.42
C ALA A 22 12.73 -8.71 -18.56
N ALA A 23 12.57 -8.70 -17.24
CA ALA A 23 13.47 -9.37 -16.32
C ALA A 23 13.37 -10.90 -16.41
N ALA A 24 12.17 -11.43 -16.64
CA ALA A 24 11.96 -12.86 -16.85
C ALA A 24 12.56 -13.33 -18.19
N GLU A 25 12.34 -12.58 -19.28
CA GLU A 25 12.89 -12.87 -20.61
C GLU A 25 14.41 -12.82 -20.63
N SER A 26 15.02 -11.77 -20.07
CA SER A 26 16.48 -11.61 -19.98
C SER A 26 17.14 -12.52 -18.93
N ARG A 27 16.35 -13.18 -18.09
CA ARG A 27 16.81 -13.95 -16.91
C ARG A 27 17.67 -13.14 -15.93
N SER A 28 17.47 -11.83 -15.86
CA SER A 28 18.09 -10.99 -14.84
C SER A 28 17.50 -11.22 -13.44
N ALA A 29 16.28 -11.80 -13.38
CA ALA A 29 15.59 -12.29 -12.19
C ALA A 29 15.28 -13.79 -12.33
N PRO A 30 16.28 -14.69 -12.18
CA PRO A 30 16.17 -16.12 -12.55
C PRO A 30 15.17 -16.90 -11.68
N THR A 31 14.98 -16.52 -10.41
CA THR A 31 14.00 -17.18 -9.53
C THR A 31 12.59 -16.85 -9.97
N LEU A 32 12.32 -15.56 -10.24
CA LEU A 32 11.02 -15.08 -10.72
C LEU A 32 10.70 -15.68 -12.10
N ALA A 33 11.68 -15.75 -13.01
CA ALA A 33 11.54 -16.41 -14.30
C ALA A 33 11.17 -17.90 -14.15
N GLY A 34 11.86 -18.62 -13.27
CA GLY A 34 11.57 -20.04 -13.01
C GLY A 34 10.17 -20.27 -12.41
N LEU A 35 9.69 -19.39 -11.54
CA LEU A 35 8.33 -19.45 -11.00
C LEU A 35 7.28 -19.17 -12.09
N ALA A 36 7.53 -18.19 -12.96
CA ALA A 36 6.64 -17.87 -14.08
C ALA A 36 6.55 -19.02 -15.09
N GLU A 37 7.68 -19.68 -15.41
CA GLU A 37 7.72 -20.85 -16.29
C GLU A 37 6.98 -22.07 -15.70
N ALA A 38 7.03 -22.22 -14.37
CA ALA A 38 6.37 -23.34 -13.68
C ALA A 38 4.88 -23.08 -13.39
N GLY A 39 4.41 -21.85 -13.53
CA GLY A 39 3.06 -21.42 -13.17
C GLY A 39 2.26 -20.82 -14.32
N THR A 40 1.34 -19.91 -13.96
CA THR A 40 0.55 -19.13 -14.92
C THR A 40 0.76 -17.65 -14.60
N TYR A 41 1.04 -16.85 -15.62
CA TYR A 41 1.20 -15.42 -15.52
C TYR A 41 -0.01 -14.69 -16.14
N ALA A 42 -0.45 -13.63 -15.50
CA ALA A 42 -1.44 -12.69 -16.03
C ALA A 42 -1.18 -11.28 -15.48
N ARG A 43 -1.40 -10.27 -16.32
CA ARG A 43 -1.45 -8.87 -15.88
C ARG A 43 -2.70 -8.64 -15.04
N ALA A 44 -2.56 -7.97 -13.92
CA ALA A 44 -3.67 -7.63 -13.02
C ALA A 44 -3.74 -6.10 -12.84
N THR A 45 -4.87 -5.62 -12.35
CA THR A 45 -5.09 -4.20 -12.08
C THR A 45 -5.19 -3.98 -10.58
N ALA A 46 -4.43 -3.04 -10.05
CA ALA A 46 -4.44 -2.65 -8.65
C ALA A 46 -5.76 -1.96 -8.24
N THR A 47 -6.05 -1.91 -6.94
CA THR A 47 -7.14 -1.08 -6.40
C THR A 47 -6.83 0.42 -6.59
N PHE A 48 -7.82 1.28 -6.38
CA PHE A 48 -7.63 2.74 -6.39
C PHE A 48 -7.96 3.33 -5.01
N PRO A 49 -7.15 4.29 -4.50
CA PRO A 49 -5.83 4.66 -5.01
C PRO A 49 -4.84 3.49 -4.96
N SER A 50 -4.00 3.36 -6.00
CA SER A 50 -2.96 2.33 -6.09
C SER A 50 -1.75 2.70 -5.21
N LEU A 51 -1.99 2.75 -3.91
CA LEU A 51 -1.04 3.13 -2.86
C LEU A 51 -0.83 1.95 -1.91
N THR A 52 0.39 1.69 -1.53
CA THR A 52 0.81 0.54 -0.71
C THR A 52 -0.14 0.21 0.46
N PRO A 53 -0.52 1.15 1.37
CA PRO A 53 -1.39 0.79 2.49
C PRO A 53 -2.81 0.39 2.05
N VAL A 54 -3.32 0.95 0.95
CA VAL A 54 -4.64 0.62 0.39
C VAL A 54 -4.60 -0.76 -0.27
N CYS A 55 -3.60 -1.00 -1.12
CA CYS A 55 -3.43 -2.25 -1.84
C CYS A 55 -3.14 -3.42 -0.90
N LEU A 56 -2.23 -3.25 0.06
CA LEU A 56 -1.92 -4.28 1.05
C LEU A 56 -3.10 -4.55 2.00
N ALA A 57 -3.93 -3.55 2.31
CA ALA A 57 -5.17 -3.78 3.05
C ALA A 57 -6.16 -4.60 2.22
N SER A 58 -6.28 -4.34 0.90
CA SER A 58 -7.09 -5.15 0.00
C SER A 58 -6.57 -6.60 -0.08
N LEU A 59 -5.27 -6.82 -0.22
CA LEU A 59 -4.68 -8.16 -0.23
C LEU A 59 -4.87 -8.91 1.10
N ALA A 60 -4.75 -8.20 2.22
CA ALA A 60 -4.87 -8.82 3.54
C ALA A 60 -6.33 -9.13 3.93
N THR A 61 -7.32 -8.42 3.38
CA THR A 61 -8.74 -8.58 3.76
C THR A 61 -9.60 -9.20 2.66
N GLY A 62 -9.12 -9.25 1.41
CA GLY A 62 -9.91 -9.59 0.24
C GLY A 62 -10.97 -8.55 -0.11
N GLY A 63 -10.98 -7.39 0.56
CA GLY A 63 -11.95 -6.32 0.40
C GLY A 63 -11.42 -5.12 -0.38
N ALA A 64 -12.30 -4.35 -1.01
CA ALA A 64 -11.99 -3.06 -1.60
C ALA A 64 -11.94 -1.95 -0.54
N PRO A 65 -11.52 -0.72 -0.87
CA PRO A 65 -11.37 0.37 0.10
C PRO A 65 -12.61 0.70 0.93
N ASP A 66 -13.79 0.53 0.39
CA ASP A 66 -15.07 0.70 1.10
C ASP A 66 -15.33 -0.38 2.17
N VAL A 67 -14.64 -1.53 2.08
CA VAL A 67 -14.72 -2.62 3.05
C VAL A 67 -13.67 -2.47 4.15
N HIS A 68 -12.41 -2.25 3.77
CA HIS A 68 -11.32 -2.20 4.75
C HIS A 68 -11.06 -0.81 5.37
N HIS A 69 -11.64 0.26 4.82
CA HIS A 69 -11.61 1.65 5.31
C HIS A 69 -10.25 2.34 5.32
N ILE A 70 -9.21 1.79 4.74
CA ILE A 70 -7.94 2.49 4.52
C ILE A 70 -8.07 3.28 3.21
N PRO A 71 -8.16 4.63 3.25
CA PRO A 71 -8.54 5.40 2.07
C PRO A 71 -7.33 5.81 1.22
N HIS A 72 -6.16 6.02 1.85
CA HIS A 72 -5.01 6.65 1.22
C HIS A 72 -3.76 6.53 2.13
N LEU A 73 -2.61 6.87 1.61
CA LEU A 73 -1.35 6.99 2.37
C LEU A 73 -1.38 8.19 3.34
N VAL A 74 -2.05 9.27 2.93
CA VAL A 74 -2.28 10.48 3.71
C VAL A 74 -3.76 10.85 3.64
N TRP A 75 -4.45 11.08 4.76
CA TRP A 75 -5.88 11.38 4.75
C TRP A 75 -6.30 12.21 5.97
N TYR A 76 -7.46 12.88 5.87
CA TYR A 76 -7.99 13.69 6.97
C TYR A 76 -9.00 12.89 7.79
N HIS A 77 -8.69 12.66 9.05
CA HIS A 77 -9.57 11.98 10.00
C HIS A 77 -10.61 12.96 10.55
N ARG A 78 -11.85 12.89 10.02
CA ARG A 78 -12.94 13.82 10.39
C ARG A 78 -13.22 13.85 11.89
N GLY A 79 -13.28 12.68 12.55
CA GLY A 79 -13.55 12.57 13.98
C GLY A 79 -12.46 13.17 14.87
N GLU A 80 -11.18 12.96 14.53
CA GLU A 80 -10.05 13.50 15.27
C GLU A 80 -9.61 14.89 14.79
N LYS A 81 -10.20 15.39 13.71
CA LYS A 81 -9.91 16.69 13.06
C LYS A 81 -8.42 16.90 12.82
N ARG A 82 -7.78 15.92 12.22
CA ARG A 82 -6.34 15.90 11.92
C ARG A 82 -6.01 15.12 10.66
N VAL A 83 -4.81 15.32 10.14
CA VAL A 83 -4.24 14.47 9.11
C VAL A 83 -3.67 13.20 9.75
N VAL A 84 -3.94 12.06 9.15
CA VAL A 84 -3.27 10.77 9.34
C VAL A 84 -2.22 10.63 8.25
N GLU A 85 -1.03 10.14 8.62
CA GLU A 85 0.13 10.04 7.75
C GLU A 85 0.84 8.72 8.00
N TYR A 86 0.91 7.85 6.96
CA TYR A 86 1.49 6.50 7.07
C TYR A 86 2.93 6.40 6.57
N GLY A 87 3.58 7.51 6.25
CA GLY A 87 5.00 7.51 5.86
C GLY A 87 5.26 7.91 4.40
N SER A 88 4.48 8.85 3.83
CA SER A 88 4.69 9.34 2.46
C SER A 88 6.07 9.98 2.29
N SER A 89 6.50 10.80 3.24
CA SER A 89 7.87 11.32 3.31
C SER A 89 8.24 11.75 4.72
N PHE A 90 9.55 11.91 4.97
CA PHE A 90 10.01 12.47 6.24
C PHE A 90 9.51 13.91 6.46
N GLY A 91 9.39 14.71 5.38
CA GLY A 91 8.83 16.05 5.41
C GLY A 91 7.37 16.07 5.85
N ALA A 92 6.53 15.23 5.25
CA ALA A 92 5.12 15.07 5.59
C ALA A 92 4.93 14.55 7.02
N MET A 93 5.65 13.52 7.41
CA MET A 93 5.66 12.99 8.78
C MET A 93 6.01 14.08 9.80
N ARG A 94 7.00 14.93 9.50
CA ARG A 94 7.38 16.05 10.37
C ARG A 94 6.29 17.13 10.42
N ALA A 95 5.64 17.43 9.30
CA ALA A 95 4.56 18.42 9.22
C ALA A 95 3.34 18.01 10.06
N VAL A 96 3.02 16.72 10.09
CA VAL A 96 1.90 16.15 10.90
C VAL A 96 2.34 15.91 12.36
N GLY A 97 3.62 15.64 12.57
CA GLY A 97 4.21 15.25 13.85
C GLY A 97 4.79 13.83 13.78
N ALA A 98 6.11 13.72 13.60
CA ALA A 98 6.82 12.47 13.29
C ALA A 98 6.46 11.31 14.23
N ARG A 99 6.40 11.54 15.56
CA ARG A 99 6.01 10.50 16.53
C ARG A 99 4.59 10.01 16.31
N ARG A 100 3.67 10.91 15.92
CA ARG A 100 2.28 10.55 15.65
C ARG A 100 2.18 9.76 14.36
N SER A 101 2.85 10.19 13.29
CA SER A 101 2.88 9.47 12.01
C SER A 101 3.44 8.07 12.15
N VAL A 102 4.54 7.89 12.89
CA VAL A 102 5.08 6.55 13.22
C VAL A 102 4.05 5.70 13.95
N LYS A 103 3.32 6.28 14.91
CA LYS A 103 2.24 5.57 15.63
C LYS A 103 1.09 5.19 14.69
N ASP A 104 0.66 6.13 13.83
CA ASP A 104 -0.41 5.89 12.86
C ASP A 104 -0.03 4.77 11.89
N ALA A 105 1.18 4.79 11.32
CA ALA A 105 1.65 3.80 10.36
C ALA A 105 1.87 2.39 10.97
N ILE A 106 2.50 2.34 12.16
CA ILE A 106 2.89 1.05 12.74
C ILE A 106 1.74 0.43 13.56
N VAL A 107 0.94 1.23 14.25
CA VAL A 107 0.00 0.73 15.25
C VAL A 107 -1.45 1.01 14.88
N GLU A 108 -1.79 2.31 14.65
CA GLU A 108 -3.19 2.71 14.55
C GLU A 108 -3.83 2.25 13.24
N MET A 109 -3.06 2.10 12.17
CA MET A 109 -3.55 1.54 10.90
C MET A 109 -4.26 0.21 11.13
N ASN A 110 -3.65 -0.69 11.92
CA ASN A 110 -4.20 -2.01 12.22
C ASN A 110 -5.18 -2.02 13.40
N ALA A 111 -5.00 -1.15 14.39
CA ALA A 111 -5.78 -1.16 15.62
C ALA A 111 -7.08 -0.37 15.52
N GLU A 112 -7.06 0.76 14.77
CA GLU A 112 -8.17 1.72 14.78
C GLU A 112 -8.68 2.08 13.36
N HIS A 113 -7.77 2.16 12.35
CA HIS A 113 -8.16 2.67 11.04
C HIS A 113 -8.69 1.57 10.12
N LEU A 114 -8.15 0.35 10.22
CA LEU A 114 -8.68 -0.81 9.50
C LEU A 114 -10.06 -1.16 10.08
N ALA A 115 -11.08 -1.23 9.24
CA ALA A 115 -12.45 -1.53 9.64
C ALA A 115 -12.50 -2.78 10.52
N ARG A 116 -13.28 -2.72 11.59
CA ARG A 116 -13.39 -3.84 12.54
C ARG A 116 -14.04 -5.06 11.91
N ASP A 117 -14.95 -4.84 10.98
CA ASP A 117 -15.70 -5.87 10.27
C ASP A 117 -14.91 -6.48 9.08
N ALA A 118 -13.83 -5.82 8.65
CA ALA A 118 -12.94 -6.37 7.63
C ALA A 118 -12.00 -7.39 8.25
N VAL A 119 -12.40 -8.65 8.24
CA VAL A 119 -11.58 -9.76 8.74
C VAL A 119 -10.37 -9.94 7.84
N THR A 120 -9.16 -9.99 8.42
CA THR A 120 -7.94 -10.26 7.67
C THR A 120 -7.76 -11.77 7.43
N VAL A 121 -6.99 -12.11 6.41
CA VAL A 121 -6.59 -13.51 6.14
C VAL A 121 -5.92 -14.16 7.36
N TYR A 122 -5.16 -13.37 8.13
CA TYR A 122 -4.51 -13.86 9.34
C TYR A 122 -5.53 -14.21 10.43
N GLU A 123 -6.52 -13.34 10.64
CA GLU A 123 -7.58 -13.56 11.63
C GLU A 123 -8.39 -14.80 11.26
N ALA A 124 -8.81 -14.91 9.99
CA ALA A 124 -9.58 -16.06 9.51
C ALA A 124 -8.84 -17.38 9.68
N LEU A 125 -7.57 -17.44 9.29
CA LEU A 125 -6.74 -18.65 9.41
C LEU A 125 -6.48 -19.03 10.87
N GLU A 126 -6.22 -18.04 11.74
CA GLU A 126 -6.01 -18.32 13.17
C GLU A 126 -7.30 -18.78 13.86
N ASP A 127 -8.46 -18.24 13.48
CA ASP A 127 -9.77 -18.69 13.97
C ASP A 127 -10.04 -20.17 13.61
N ASP A 128 -9.50 -20.64 12.46
CA ASP A 128 -9.52 -22.06 12.03
C ASP A 128 -8.34 -22.90 12.60
N GLY A 129 -7.52 -22.33 13.47
CA GLY A 129 -6.41 -23.03 14.12
C GLY A 129 -5.12 -23.16 13.29
N LEU A 130 -5.07 -22.54 12.11
CA LEU A 130 -3.90 -22.53 11.22
C LEU A 130 -2.87 -21.48 11.68
N VAL A 131 -1.62 -21.66 11.24
CA VAL A 131 -0.51 -20.77 11.56
C VAL A 131 -0.29 -19.81 10.41
N ALA A 132 -0.74 -18.58 10.55
CA ALA A 132 -0.41 -17.50 9.64
C ALA A 132 0.93 -16.86 10.02
N ALA A 133 1.73 -16.48 9.01
CA ALA A 133 2.97 -15.74 9.14
C ALA A 133 2.93 -14.47 8.26
N ALA A 134 3.49 -13.37 8.76
CA ALA A 134 3.71 -12.15 7.98
C ALA A 134 5.15 -11.65 8.15
N VAL A 135 5.75 -11.24 7.03
CA VAL A 135 7.08 -10.65 6.97
C VAL A 135 6.98 -9.28 6.31
N ASN A 136 7.26 -8.23 7.07
CA ASN A 136 7.27 -6.82 6.69
C ASN A 136 5.91 -6.24 6.20
N VAL A 137 4.81 -6.96 6.28
CA VAL A 137 3.50 -6.51 5.80
C VAL A 137 2.92 -5.42 6.71
N PRO A 138 2.64 -4.20 6.23
CA PRO A 138 2.05 -3.13 7.03
C PRO A 138 0.64 -3.42 7.54
N CYS A 139 -0.20 -4.08 6.73
CA CYS A 139 -1.53 -4.52 7.15
C CYS A 139 -1.43 -5.93 7.74
N TYR A 140 -1.28 -5.99 9.06
CA TYR A 140 -0.92 -7.22 9.78
C TYR A 140 -1.90 -7.60 10.89
N ARG A 141 -3.05 -6.98 11.04
CA ARG A 141 -3.98 -7.31 12.14
C ARG A 141 -4.28 -8.81 12.19
N GLY A 142 -4.06 -9.41 13.36
CA GLY A 142 -4.28 -10.82 13.67
C GLY A 142 -4.77 -11.02 15.10
N ARG A 143 -4.83 -12.27 15.58
CA ARG A 143 -5.36 -12.61 16.91
C ARG A 143 -4.29 -12.71 17.99
N THR A 144 -3.03 -12.88 17.60
CA THR A 144 -1.93 -13.08 18.55
C THR A 144 -1.33 -11.75 18.99
N ARG A 145 -1.20 -11.54 20.31
CA ARG A 145 -0.59 -10.33 20.87
C ARG A 145 0.93 -10.44 20.86
N HIS A 146 1.60 -9.47 20.23
CA HIS A 146 3.06 -9.40 20.13
C HIS A 146 3.65 -8.26 20.94
N VAL A 147 4.74 -8.57 21.64
CA VAL A 147 5.55 -7.58 22.36
C VAL A 147 6.68 -7.11 21.42
N PRO A 148 6.97 -5.80 21.34
CA PRO A 148 8.02 -5.30 20.48
C PRO A 148 9.40 -5.85 20.90
N THR A 149 10.26 -6.09 19.92
CA THR A 149 11.63 -6.59 20.09
C THR A 149 12.46 -5.68 21.01
N VAL A 150 12.25 -4.35 20.88
CA VAL A 150 12.86 -3.35 21.75
C VAL A 150 11.76 -2.71 22.59
N PRO A 151 11.75 -2.92 23.91
CA PRO A 151 10.75 -2.34 24.80
C PRO A 151 10.71 -0.83 24.74
N GLY A 152 9.50 -0.24 24.76
CA GLY A 152 9.29 1.20 24.83
C GLY A 152 9.36 1.96 23.50
N VAL A 153 9.72 1.31 22.41
CA VAL A 153 9.74 1.95 21.06
C VAL A 153 8.31 2.08 20.53
N VAL A 154 7.54 0.99 20.61
CA VAL A 154 6.13 0.94 20.25
C VAL A 154 5.35 0.14 21.29
N ARG A 155 4.02 0.29 21.33
CA ARG A 155 3.18 -0.57 22.20
C ARG A 155 3.04 -1.98 21.59
N PRO A 156 2.67 -2.99 22.42
CA PRO A 156 2.27 -4.29 21.89
C PRO A 156 1.10 -4.18 20.91
N VAL A 157 1.11 -5.05 19.89
CA VAL A 157 0.11 -5.09 18.81
C VAL A 157 -0.48 -6.49 18.69
N ASN A 158 -1.61 -6.61 17.99
CA ASN A 158 -2.15 -7.90 17.58
C ASN A 158 -1.78 -8.14 16.12
N GLY A 159 -1.15 -9.28 15.85
CA GLY A 159 -0.69 -9.69 14.53
C GLY A 159 -0.89 -11.19 14.30
N PRO A 160 -0.41 -11.73 13.16
CA PRO A 160 -0.44 -13.17 12.89
C PRO A 160 0.45 -13.94 13.86
N ARG A 161 0.23 -15.23 14.02
CA ARG A 161 0.97 -16.07 14.99
C ARG A 161 2.49 -16.00 14.85
N ARG A 162 3.01 -15.81 13.62
CA ARG A 162 4.42 -15.55 13.37
C ARG A 162 4.55 -14.19 12.72
N PHE A 163 5.11 -13.25 13.44
CA PHE A 163 5.12 -11.86 13.08
C PHE A 163 6.54 -11.27 13.07
N PHE A 164 6.95 -10.79 11.88
CA PHE A 164 8.25 -10.18 11.62
C PHE A 164 8.04 -8.87 10.88
N TYR A 165 8.30 -7.75 11.54
CA TYR A 165 8.04 -6.43 10.98
C TYR A 165 9.20 -5.49 11.25
N TYR A 166 10.03 -5.26 10.23
CA TYR A 166 11.18 -4.33 10.26
C TYR A 166 12.05 -4.42 11.52
N SER A 167 12.28 -5.59 12.05
CA SER A 167 12.93 -5.83 13.35
C SER A 167 12.27 -5.17 14.57
N LEU A 168 11.14 -4.50 14.41
CA LEU A 168 10.34 -3.95 15.51
C LEU A 168 9.59 -5.06 16.26
N PHE A 169 9.16 -6.05 15.49
CA PHE A 169 8.54 -7.28 15.99
C PHE A 169 9.23 -8.48 15.35
N GLU A 170 9.73 -9.36 16.16
CA GLU A 170 10.32 -10.65 15.77
C GLU A 170 9.80 -11.68 16.75
N SER A 171 8.65 -12.28 16.48
CA SER A 171 7.94 -13.08 17.46
C SER A 171 7.64 -14.48 16.95
N ASP A 172 7.71 -15.44 17.88
CA ASP A 172 7.20 -16.78 17.68
C ASP A 172 5.66 -16.84 17.87
N VAL A 173 5.11 -18.05 17.83
CA VAL A 173 3.67 -18.30 17.99
C VAL A 173 3.09 -17.90 19.36
N THR A 174 3.93 -17.56 20.33
CA THR A 174 3.49 -17.09 21.67
C THR A 174 3.39 -15.57 21.74
N GLY A 175 3.85 -14.86 20.69
CA GLY A 175 3.96 -13.40 20.66
C GLY A 175 5.15 -12.85 21.47
N ALA A 176 5.97 -13.74 22.06
CA ALA A 176 7.19 -13.34 22.75
C ALA A 176 8.29 -12.99 21.73
N PRO A 177 9.12 -11.97 22.04
CA PRO A 177 10.26 -11.63 21.17
C PRO A 177 11.24 -12.80 21.07
N LEU A 178 11.66 -13.09 19.84
CA LEU A 178 12.71 -14.07 19.61
C LEU A 178 14.08 -13.49 20.00
N ALA A 179 14.88 -14.27 20.72
CA ALA A 179 16.29 -13.96 20.95
C ALA A 179 17.12 -14.35 19.72
N VAL A 180 16.85 -13.73 18.57
CA VAL A 180 17.56 -14.06 17.34
C VAL A 180 18.84 -13.23 17.27
N GLY A 181 19.98 -13.89 17.46
CA GLY A 181 21.28 -13.33 17.10
C GLY A 181 21.49 -13.39 15.57
N GLY A 182 22.09 -12.35 14.99
CA GLY A 182 22.50 -12.38 13.58
C GLY A 182 21.44 -11.86 12.61
N ARG A 183 20.84 -10.71 12.90
CA ARG A 183 20.00 -9.98 11.95
C ARG A 183 20.77 -9.67 10.67
N ALA A 184 20.16 -9.91 9.51
CA ALA A 184 20.76 -9.52 8.25
C ALA A 184 21.01 -8.01 8.27
N LYS A 185 22.25 -7.60 8.01
CA LYS A 185 22.61 -6.21 7.77
C LYS A 185 22.42 -5.98 6.27
N GLY A 186 21.69 -4.95 5.90
CA GLY A 186 21.47 -4.62 4.50
C GLY A 186 20.09 -4.04 4.26
N SER A 187 19.52 -4.36 3.13
CA SER A 187 18.20 -3.90 2.73
C SER A 187 17.06 -4.61 3.47
N ILE A 188 15.85 -4.11 3.31
CA ILE A 188 14.64 -4.71 3.92
C ILE A 188 14.36 -6.09 3.33
N ASP A 189 14.59 -6.25 2.02
CA ASP A 189 14.46 -7.55 1.34
C ASP A 189 15.48 -8.58 1.85
N ALA A 190 16.70 -8.17 2.18
CA ALA A 190 17.69 -9.06 2.78
C ALA A 190 17.27 -9.54 4.18
N TYR A 191 16.64 -8.68 4.97
CA TYR A 191 16.03 -9.07 6.23
C TYR A 191 14.88 -10.07 6.00
N ALA A 192 14.00 -9.78 5.05
CA ALA A 192 12.90 -10.67 4.67
C ALA A 192 13.42 -12.06 4.25
N ALA A 193 14.47 -12.10 3.41
CA ALA A 193 15.11 -13.36 2.99
C ALA A 193 15.59 -14.20 4.18
N ALA A 194 16.26 -13.57 5.16
CA ALA A 194 16.73 -14.27 6.35
C ALA A 194 15.58 -14.85 7.20
N VAL A 195 14.50 -14.09 7.37
CA VAL A 195 13.29 -14.53 8.07
C VAL A 195 12.58 -15.64 7.31
N GLY A 196 12.40 -15.46 5.98
CA GLY A 196 11.76 -16.45 5.10
C GLY A 196 12.48 -17.80 5.14
N ARG A 197 13.81 -17.81 5.01
CA ARG A 197 14.63 -19.02 5.19
C ARG A 197 14.40 -19.68 6.55
N TRP A 198 14.36 -18.89 7.62
CA TRP A 198 14.11 -19.39 8.95
C TRP A 198 12.73 -20.04 9.08
N LEU A 199 11.69 -19.45 8.45
CA LEU A 199 10.33 -19.98 8.43
C LEU A 199 10.22 -21.28 7.62
N VAL A 200 10.79 -21.30 6.39
CA VAL A 200 10.75 -22.45 5.48
C VAL A 200 11.51 -23.65 6.05
N THR A 201 12.71 -23.45 6.62
CA THR A 201 13.50 -24.54 7.20
C THR A 201 12.86 -25.18 8.43
N ARG A 202 11.94 -24.48 9.10
CA ARG A 202 11.22 -24.98 10.29
C ARG A 202 9.82 -25.44 9.98
N ASP A 203 9.40 -25.31 8.72
CA ASP A 203 8.01 -25.58 8.29
C ASP A 203 6.98 -24.88 9.18
N GLY A 204 7.28 -23.62 9.53
CA GLY A 204 6.71 -22.91 10.66
C GLY A 204 5.41 -22.15 10.39
N PHE A 205 4.71 -22.40 9.26
CA PHE A 205 3.49 -21.73 8.90
C PHE A 205 2.61 -22.63 8.02
N ASP A 206 1.34 -22.29 7.89
CA ASP A 206 0.41 -22.81 6.90
C ASP A 206 0.17 -21.79 5.77
N PHE A 207 0.22 -20.50 6.12
CA PHE A 207 0.17 -19.36 5.22
C PHE A 207 1.29 -18.38 5.53
N LEU A 208 1.99 -17.89 4.51
CA LEU A 208 3.01 -16.85 4.62
C LEU A 208 2.69 -15.69 3.68
N PHE A 209 2.52 -14.48 4.22
CA PHE A 209 2.53 -13.25 3.46
C PHE A 209 3.95 -12.64 3.53
N PHE A 210 4.64 -12.64 2.38
CA PHE A 210 6.04 -12.26 2.24
C PHE A 210 6.16 -11.01 1.38
N TYR A 211 6.44 -9.85 2.02
CA TYR A 211 6.44 -8.55 1.37
C TYR A 211 7.85 -7.98 1.22
N LEU A 212 8.18 -7.52 0.01
CA LEU A 212 9.49 -7.07 -0.44
C LEU A 212 9.40 -5.63 -0.98
N PRO A 213 9.75 -4.59 -0.19
CA PRO A 213 9.57 -3.19 -0.58
C PRO A 213 10.77 -2.53 -1.27
N ASP A 214 11.93 -3.17 -1.37
CA ASP A 214 13.16 -2.51 -1.84
C ASP A 214 13.07 -2.04 -3.29
N TYR A 215 12.28 -2.73 -4.14
CA TYR A 215 12.11 -2.34 -5.54
C TYR A 215 11.32 -1.02 -5.65
N ASP A 216 10.23 -0.86 -4.91
CA ASP A 216 9.43 0.36 -4.89
C ASP A 216 10.27 1.58 -4.48
N PHE A 217 11.05 1.47 -3.38
CA PHE A 217 11.93 2.55 -2.95
C PHE A 217 12.98 2.93 -3.99
N ALA A 218 13.53 1.96 -4.71
CA ALA A 218 14.50 2.22 -5.78
C ALA A 218 13.82 2.86 -7.00
N SER A 219 12.65 2.38 -7.37
CA SER A 219 11.86 2.87 -8.48
C SER A 219 11.41 4.32 -8.27
N HIS A 220 11.03 4.71 -7.06
CA HIS A 220 10.78 6.11 -6.72
C HIS A 220 11.98 7.03 -6.98
N ALA A 221 13.19 6.54 -6.85
CA ALA A 221 14.40 7.33 -7.06
C ALA A 221 14.92 7.30 -8.51
N LEU A 222 14.78 6.18 -9.20
CA LEU A 222 15.45 5.88 -10.48
C LEU A 222 14.48 5.68 -11.65
N GLY A 223 13.19 5.64 -11.38
CA GLY A 223 12.15 5.19 -12.31
C GLY A 223 12.04 3.66 -12.36
N PRO A 224 10.89 3.13 -12.83
CA PRO A 224 10.63 1.69 -12.84
C PRO A 224 11.72 0.89 -13.58
N SER A 225 12.14 1.36 -14.75
CA SER A 225 13.17 0.70 -15.56
C SER A 225 14.60 0.92 -15.09
N GLY A 226 14.81 1.77 -14.08
CA GLY A 226 16.14 2.04 -13.51
C GLY A 226 16.44 1.26 -12.22
N ALA A 227 15.50 0.44 -11.74
CA ALA A 227 15.57 -0.24 -10.44
C ALA A 227 16.02 -1.72 -10.53
N ASP A 228 16.73 -2.12 -11.59
CA ASP A 228 17.14 -3.52 -11.86
C ASP A 228 17.90 -4.17 -10.70
N GLU A 229 18.81 -3.44 -10.06
CA GLU A 229 19.56 -3.97 -8.92
C GLU A 229 18.65 -4.26 -7.70
N ALA A 230 17.61 -3.46 -7.52
CA ALA A 230 16.63 -3.70 -6.46
C ALA A 230 15.78 -4.92 -6.80
N LEU A 231 15.30 -5.06 -8.05
CA LEU A 231 14.58 -6.27 -8.49
C LEU A 231 15.44 -7.52 -8.34
N ALA A 232 16.72 -7.46 -8.67
CA ALA A 232 17.65 -8.58 -8.44
C ALA A 232 17.82 -8.91 -6.95
N ARG A 233 17.66 -7.94 -6.03
CA ARG A 233 17.63 -8.23 -4.57
C ARG A 233 16.33 -8.94 -4.18
N SER A 234 15.20 -8.47 -4.68
CA SER A 234 13.90 -9.12 -4.42
C SER A 234 13.88 -10.54 -4.99
N ASP A 235 14.42 -10.76 -6.20
CA ASP A 235 14.59 -12.11 -6.78
C ASP A 235 15.43 -13.03 -5.87
N ARG A 236 16.57 -12.52 -5.37
CA ARG A 236 17.40 -13.29 -4.41
C ARG A 236 16.67 -13.56 -3.10
N ALA A 237 15.81 -12.65 -2.65
CA ALA A 237 15.03 -12.88 -1.43
C ALA A 237 14.01 -14.01 -1.62
N VAL A 238 13.35 -14.08 -2.76
CA VAL A 238 12.49 -15.22 -3.13
C VAL A 238 13.33 -16.48 -3.32
N GLY A 239 14.47 -16.38 -3.99
CA GLY A 239 15.43 -17.48 -4.18
C GLY A 239 15.90 -18.12 -2.88
N ALA A 240 16.04 -17.30 -1.81
CA ALA A 240 16.41 -17.82 -0.49
C ALA A 240 15.35 -18.75 0.13
N LEU A 241 14.06 -18.54 -0.18
CA LEU A 241 12.97 -19.45 0.23
C LEU A 241 13.06 -20.76 -0.57
N VAL A 242 13.26 -20.63 -1.89
CA VAL A 242 13.40 -21.77 -2.80
C VAL A 242 14.59 -22.67 -2.40
N GLU A 243 15.76 -22.05 -2.15
CA GLU A 243 16.95 -22.78 -1.67
C GLU A 243 16.72 -23.46 -0.32
N ALA A 244 16.04 -22.77 0.61
CA ALA A 244 15.75 -23.32 1.94
C ALA A 244 14.82 -24.55 1.88
N ALA A 245 14.01 -24.66 0.84
CA ALA A 245 13.14 -25.81 0.59
C ALA A 245 13.87 -27.00 -0.10
N GLY A 246 15.06 -26.75 -0.66
CA GLY A 246 15.84 -27.75 -1.40
C GLY A 246 15.80 -27.59 -2.91
N GLY A 247 15.45 -26.41 -3.43
CA GLY A 247 15.33 -26.07 -4.84
C GLY A 247 13.90 -25.90 -5.32
N LEU A 248 13.71 -25.46 -6.56
CA LEU A 248 12.43 -25.05 -7.11
C LEU A 248 11.38 -26.18 -7.09
N GLU A 249 11.77 -27.38 -7.52
CA GLU A 249 10.88 -28.55 -7.53
C GLU A 249 10.38 -28.87 -6.11
N ALA A 250 11.30 -29.02 -5.13
CA ALA A 250 10.96 -29.30 -3.75
C ALA A 250 10.14 -28.16 -3.09
N PHE A 251 10.37 -26.93 -3.52
CA PHE A 251 9.60 -25.78 -3.08
C PHE A 251 8.15 -25.85 -3.58
N LEU A 252 7.96 -26.08 -4.87
CA LEU A 252 6.63 -26.18 -5.48
C LEU A 252 5.88 -27.46 -5.08
N ASP A 253 6.57 -28.51 -4.68
CA ASP A 253 5.93 -29.70 -4.10
C ASP A 253 5.31 -29.41 -2.72
N ARG A 254 5.92 -28.51 -1.94
CA ARG A 254 5.48 -28.17 -0.57
C ARG A 254 4.51 -26.99 -0.51
N TYR A 255 4.66 -26.03 -1.43
CA TYR A 255 3.95 -24.77 -1.38
C TYR A 255 3.19 -24.49 -2.67
N ASP A 256 1.96 -23.99 -2.54
CA ASP A 256 1.33 -23.20 -3.58
C ASP A 256 1.82 -21.76 -3.45
N VAL A 257 2.18 -21.13 -4.56
CA VAL A 257 2.79 -19.80 -4.57
C VAL A 257 1.95 -18.86 -5.39
N VAL A 258 1.53 -17.75 -4.78
CA VAL A 258 0.99 -16.58 -5.47
C VAL A 258 2.04 -15.49 -5.38
N LEU A 259 2.55 -15.04 -6.53
CA LEU A 259 3.46 -13.90 -6.61
C LEU A 259 2.75 -12.78 -7.36
N CYS A 260 2.70 -11.60 -6.75
CA CYS A 260 2.11 -10.41 -7.36
C CYS A 260 2.86 -9.15 -6.96
N SER A 261 2.55 -8.03 -7.60
CA SER A 261 2.77 -6.69 -7.07
C SER A 261 1.49 -6.21 -6.38
N ASP A 262 1.61 -5.24 -5.49
CA ASP A 262 0.45 -4.53 -4.92
C ASP A 262 -0.04 -3.43 -5.86
N HIS A 263 0.88 -2.76 -6.57
CA HIS A 263 0.62 -1.76 -7.62
C HIS A 263 1.78 -1.73 -8.62
N GLY A 264 1.62 -0.94 -9.68
CA GLY A 264 2.70 -0.59 -10.59
C GLY A 264 3.30 0.77 -10.24
N GLN A 265 4.17 1.27 -11.13
CA GLN A 265 4.72 2.62 -11.08
C GLN A 265 4.94 3.16 -12.50
N THR A 266 4.76 4.46 -12.68
CA THR A 266 5.05 5.16 -13.93
C THR A 266 6.00 6.33 -13.69
N GLN A 267 6.70 6.75 -14.78
CA GLN A 267 7.68 7.83 -14.73
C GLN A 267 7.04 9.16 -14.33
N VAL A 268 7.74 9.94 -13.50
CA VAL A 268 7.34 11.29 -13.08
C VAL A 268 8.15 12.33 -13.83
N GLU A 269 7.48 13.24 -14.51
CA GLU A 269 8.08 14.33 -15.29
C GLU A 269 7.96 15.68 -14.56
N GLN A 270 6.82 15.91 -13.88
CA GLN A 270 6.55 17.17 -13.21
C GLN A 270 5.75 17.01 -11.92
N PRO A 271 5.97 17.89 -10.91
CA PRO A 271 5.18 17.91 -9.70
C PRO A 271 3.99 18.85 -9.87
N PHE A 272 2.89 18.57 -9.18
CA PHE A 272 1.76 19.48 -9.05
C PHE A 272 1.34 19.59 -7.58
N ARG A 273 1.14 20.81 -7.11
CA ARG A 273 0.68 21.07 -5.76
C ARG A 273 -0.84 21.27 -5.76
N LEU A 274 -1.58 20.27 -5.30
CA LEU A 274 -3.05 20.29 -5.32
C LEU A 274 -3.65 21.49 -4.58
N GLU A 275 -3.03 21.92 -3.48
CA GLU A 275 -3.47 23.11 -2.72
C GLU A 275 -3.39 24.41 -3.52
N SER A 276 -2.55 24.49 -4.58
CA SER A 276 -2.46 25.70 -5.40
C SER A 276 -3.73 25.96 -6.21
N ALA A 277 -4.40 24.90 -6.66
CA ALA A 277 -5.69 24.99 -7.35
C ALA A 277 -6.83 25.43 -6.41
N LEU A 278 -6.63 25.36 -5.12
CA LEU A 278 -7.61 25.66 -4.07
C LEU A 278 -7.21 26.86 -3.20
N SER A 279 -6.33 27.74 -3.68
CA SER A 279 -5.72 28.83 -2.94
C SER A 279 -6.73 29.89 -2.42
N ASP A 280 -7.93 29.99 -3.03
CA ASP A 280 -8.99 30.92 -2.61
C ASP A 280 -9.74 30.43 -1.38
N PHE A 281 -9.56 29.17 -0.98
CA PHE A 281 -10.17 28.59 0.20
C PHE A 281 -9.20 28.63 1.39
N ARG A 282 -9.76 28.72 2.60
CA ARG A 282 -8.98 28.55 3.83
C ARG A 282 -8.69 27.06 4.04
N LEU A 283 -7.47 26.68 3.71
CA LEU A 283 -7.03 25.29 3.80
C LEU A 283 -6.63 24.92 5.24
N PHE A 284 -7.02 23.72 5.65
CA PHE A 284 -6.55 23.12 6.89
C PHE A 284 -5.02 22.99 6.90
N ARG A 285 -4.40 23.35 8.02
CA ARG A 285 -2.97 23.18 8.26
C ARG A 285 -2.77 22.39 9.55
N PRO A 286 -1.93 21.34 9.58
CA PRO A 286 -1.72 20.51 10.77
C PRO A 286 -1.33 21.33 12.02
N ASN A 287 -0.56 22.41 11.84
CA ASN A 287 -0.09 23.31 12.90
C ASN A 287 -0.83 24.68 12.93
N GLY A 288 -1.92 24.83 12.14
CA GLY A 288 -2.69 26.05 12.02
C GLY A 288 -3.94 26.10 12.91
N ARG A 289 -4.74 27.19 12.80
CA ARG A 289 -6.08 27.22 13.35
C ARG A 289 -6.96 26.22 12.61
N ARG A 290 -7.74 25.46 13.35
CA ARG A 290 -8.52 24.32 12.82
C ARG A 290 -9.98 24.68 12.58
N ASP A 291 -10.51 25.69 13.29
CA ASP A 291 -11.96 25.91 13.39
C ASP A 291 -12.52 26.75 12.23
N ASP A 292 -11.67 27.45 11.46
CA ASP A 292 -12.08 28.30 10.34
C ASP A 292 -11.66 27.75 8.95
N ALA A 293 -11.02 26.60 8.91
CA ALA A 293 -10.66 25.95 7.66
C ALA A 293 -11.90 25.45 6.90
N GLU A 294 -11.93 25.70 5.60
CA GLU A 294 -13.01 25.29 4.70
C GLU A 294 -12.74 23.94 4.05
N LEU A 295 -11.50 23.70 3.65
CA LEU A 295 -11.09 22.48 3.01
C LEU A 295 -9.87 21.88 3.70
N ALA A 296 -9.81 20.54 3.74
CA ALA A 296 -8.58 19.82 4.00
C ALA A 296 -8.15 19.09 2.73
N VAL A 297 -6.87 19.20 2.39
CA VAL A 297 -6.26 18.53 1.24
C VAL A 297 -5.29 17.47 1.76
N ALA A 298 -5.40 16.27 1.25
CA ALA A 298 -4.50 15.16 1.50
C ALA A 298 -4.07 14.58 0.16
N ALA A 299 -2.82 14.81 -0.21
CA ALA A 299 -2.25 14.37 -1.48
C ALA A 299 -0.89 13.72 -1.26
N SER A 300 -0.62 12.68 -2.02
CA SER A 300 0.67 12.02 -2.08
C SER A 300 0.74 11.15 -3.34
N ASN A 301 1.91 11.04 -3.90
CA ASN A 301 2.11 10.26 -5.10
C ASN A 301 1.19 10.76 -6.23
N ARG A 302 0.32 9.94 -6.81
CA ARG A 302 -0.52 10.34 -7.95
C ARG A 302 -2.02 10.37 -7.63
N ALA A 303 -2.38 10.34 -6.34
CA ALA A 303 -3.74 10.48 -5.87
C ALA A 303 -3.87 11.59 -4.82
N GLY A 304 -5.05 12.16 -4.70
CA GLY A 304 -5.37 13.17 -3.69
C GLY A 304 -6.82 13.13 -3.27
N MET A 305 -7.08 13.66 -2.08
CA MET A 305 -8.40 13.78 -1.50
C MET A 305 -8.65 15.20 -1.01
N VAL A 306 -9.82 15.72 -1.26
CA VAL A 306 -10.28 17.00 -0.72
C VAL A 306 -11.50 16.76 0.16
N TYR A 307 -11.44 17.27 1.37
CA TYR A 307 -12.49 17.18 2.38
C TYR A 307 -13.11 18.54 2.57
N LEU A 308 -14.44 18.63 2.45
CA LEU A 308 -15.18 19.81 2.83
C LEU A 308 -15.37 19.80 4.34
N LEU A 309 -14.92 20.87 4.99
CA LEU A 309 -15.01 21.01 6.44
C LEU A 309 -16.26 21.82 6.82
N PRO A 310 -16.69 21.81 8.09
CA PRO A 310 -17.93 22.48 8.49
C PRO A 310 -18.01 23.99 8.20
N ALA A 311 -16.88 24.65 7.99
CA ALA A 311 -16.84 26.08 7.63
C ALA A 311 -16.98 26.33 6.12
N ALA A 312 -16.96 25.29 5.29
CA ALA A 312 -17.12 25.42 3.83
C ALA A 312 -18.51 25.99 3.48
N GLN A 313 -18.51 26.95 2.57
CA GLN A 313 -19.72 27.55 2.00
C GLN A 313 -19.85 27.20 0.50
N VAL A 314 -19.32 26.04 0.11
CA VAL A 314 -19.24 25.57 -1.27
C VAL A 314 -19.69 24.12 -1.34
N GLU A 315 -20.33 23.74 -2.44
CA GLU A 315 -20.73 22.37 -2.70
C GLU A 315 -19.58 21.57 -3.35
N PRO A 316 -19.52 20.24 -3.16
CA PRO A 316 -18.49 19.38 -3.74
C PRO A 316 -18.35 19.56 -5.27
N ARG A 317 -19.44 19.72 -6.01
CA ARG A 317 -19.45 19.94 -7.45
C ARG A 317 -18.62 21.14 -7.87
N ALA A 318 -18.81 22.29 -7.23
CA ALA A 318 -18.08 23.49 -7.59
C ALA A 318 -16.57 23.38 -7.38
N VAL A 319 -16.14 22.67 -6.33
CA VAL A 319 -14.73 22.37 -6.10
C VAL A 319 -14.22 21.36 -7.13
N ALA A 320 -15.02 20.33 -7.44
CA ALA A 320 -14.65 19.31 -8.41
C ALA A 320 -14.53 19.87 -9.84
N GLU A 321 -15.45 20.73 -10.28
CA GLU A 321 -15.40 21.42 -11.57
C GLU A 321 -14.12 22.26 -11.70
N ARG A 322 -13.79 23.05 -10.69
CA ARG A 322 -12.55 23.82 -10.65
C ARG A 322 -11.29 22.92 -10.74
N LEU A 323 -11.26 21.80 -10.03
CA LEU A 323 -10.14 20.88 -10.09
C LEU A 323 -10.05 20.19 -11.46
N SER A 324 -11.16 19.92 -12.12
CA SER A 324 -11.20 19.27 -13.43
C SER A 324 -10.68 20.13 -14.58
N GLU A 325 -10.50 21.47 -14.35
CA GLU A 325 -9.87 22.40 -15.28
C GLU A 325 -8.33 22.33 -15.23
N GLU A 326 -7.76 21.71 -14.19
CA GLU A 326 -6.32 21.58 -14.01
C GLU A 326 -5.76 20.46 -14.92
N ALA A 327 -4.94 20.81 -15.90
CA ALA A 327 -4.31 19.85 -16.81
C ALA A 327 -3.41 18.81 -16.10
N ALA A 328 -3.06 19.05 -14.85
CA ALA A 328 -2.32 18.13 -14.00
C ALA A 328 -3.17 16.97 -13.47
N LEU A 329 -4.49 17.03 -13.62
CA LEU A 329 -5.44 16.02 -13.12
C LEU A 329 -6.12 15.32 -14.30
N ASP A 330 -6.12 13.98 -14.29
CA ASP A 330 -6.82 13.19 -15.30
C ASP A 330 -8.31 13.04 -14.99
N VAL A 331 -8.62 12.66 -13.74
CA VAL A 331 -10.01 12.42 -13.31
C VAL A 331 -10.24 13.03 -11.94
N VAL A 332 -11.37 13.72 -11.79
CA VAL A 332 -11.88 14.23 -10.52
C VAL A 332 -13.20 13.52 -10.21
N ILE A 333 -13.34 12.95 -9.02
CA ILE A 333 -14.44 12.08 -8.62
C ILE A 333 -15.08 12.63 -7.37
N PHE A 334 -16.42 12.72 -7.32
CA PHE A 334 -17.15 13.21 -6.15
C PHE A 334 -18.55 12.59 -6.07
N ARG A 335 -19.25 12.84 -4.95
CA ARG A 335 -20.64 12.42 -4.77
C ARG A 335 -21.61 13.57 -4.97
N GLU A 336 -22.71 13.30 -5.67
CA GLU A 336 -23.83 14.20 -5.82
C GLU A 336 -25.15 13.44 -5.83
N GLY A 337 -26.11 13.85 -5.01
CA GLY A 337 -27.44 13.22 -4.95
C GLY A 337 -27.46 11.73 -4.64
N GLY A 338 -26.37 11.17 -4.11
CA GLY A 338 -26.18 9.73 -3.87
C GLY A 338 -25.42 9.01 -4.97
N ASP A 339 -25.20 9.64 -6.12
CA ASP A 339 -24.47 9.11 -7.25
C ASP A 339 -22.96 9.46 -7.17
N THR A 340 -22.12 8.63 -7.76
CA THR A 340 -20.71 8.93 -7.98
C THR A 340 -20.55 9.56 -9.36
N ILE A 341 -20.03 10.79 -9.38
CA ILE A 341 -19.76 11.57 -10.58
C ILE A 341 -18.26 11.61 -10.83
N ALA A 342 -17.86 11.51 -12.08
CA ALA A 342 -16.47 11.73 -12.49
C ALA A 342 -16.41 12.82 -13.56
N LEU A 343 -15.44 13.71 -13.45
CA LEU A 343 -15.12 14.73 -14.43
C LEU A 343 -13.75 14.46 -15.05
N ARG A 344 -13.65 14.62 -16.37
CA ARG A 344 -12.39 14.64 -17.10
C ARG A 344 -12.42 15.80 -18.07
N GLU A 345 -11.45 16.69 -18.02
CA GLU A 345 -11.37 17.90 -18.85
C GLU A 345 -12.68 18.71 -18.82
N GLY A 346 -13.30 18.86 -17.65
CA GLY A 346 -14.58 19.54 -17.46
C GLY A 346 -15.82 18.77 -17.93
N ALA A 347 -15.67 17.64 -18.62
CA ALA A 347 -16.79 16.82 -19.08
C ALA A 347 -17.18 15.75 -18.05
N GLU A 348 -18.49 15.60 -17.83
CA GLU A 348 -19.01 14.57 -16.94
C GLU A 348 -18.98 13.20 -17.62
N LEU A 349 -18.39 12.23 -16.93
CA LEU A 349 -18.33 10.83 -17.32
C LEU A 349 -19.34 10.02 -16.49
N GLY A 350 -20.34 9.46 -17.15
CA GLY A 350 -21.28 8.56 -16.46
C GLY A 350 -20.59 7.33 -15.89
N LEU A 351 -20.80 7.06 -14.60
CA LEU A 351 -20.34 5.82 -13.96
C LEU A 351 -21.50 4.83 -13.91
N GLY A 352 -21.55 3.90 -14.90
CA GLY A 352 -22.55 2.83 -14.93
C GLY A 352 -22.43 1.88 -13.71
N PRO A 353 -23.51 1.14 -13.36
CA PRO A 353 -23.53 0.29 -12.17
C PRO A 353 -22.58 -0.92 -12.22
N ASP A 354 -22.28 -1.44 -13.40
CA ASP A 354 -21.60 -2.74 -13.60
C ASP A 354 -20.18 -2.63 -14.14
N ASP A 355 -19.49 -1.51 -13.90
CA ASP A 355 -18.16 -1.29 -14.46
C ASP A 355 -17.06 -1.81 -13.49
N ASN A 356 -16.45 -2.95 -13.84
CA ASN A 356 -15.30 -3.51 -13.12
C ASN A 356 -13.96 -2.84 -13.48
N GLY A 357 -13.97 -1.87 -14.40
CA GLY A 357 -12.79 -1.10 -14.78
C GLY A 357 -12.44 0.01 -13.78
N TRP A 358 -11.81 1.09 -14.28
CA TRP A 358 -11.40 2.23 -13.46
C TRP A 358 -12.57 2.89 -12.71
N ARG A 359 -13.78 2.88 -13.30
CA ARG A 359 -14.99 3.46 -12.71
C ARG A 359 -15.44 2.70 -11.47
N GLY A 360 -15.37 1.36 -11.50
CA GLY A 360 -15.64 0.51 -10.33
C GLY A 360 -14.65 0.78 -9.20
N ARG A 361 -13.35 0.86 -9.52
CA ARG A 361 -12.30 1.21 -8.55
C ARG A 361 -12.54 2.59 -7.93
N ALA A 362 -12.89 3.59 -8.73
CA ALA A 362 -13.23 4.94 -8.28
C ALA A 362 -14.42 4.95 -7.31
N ARG A 363 -15.49 4.18 -7.59
CA ARG A 363 -16.64 4.06 -6.70
C ARG A 363 -16.29 3.46 -5.35
N HIS A 364 -15.52 2.36 -5.34
CA HIS A 364 -15.06 1.74 -4.09
C HIS A 364 -14.19 2.69 -3.26
N ALA A 365 -13.28 3.43 -3.92
CA ALA A 365 -12.47 4.42 -3.24
C ALA A 365 -13.32 5.54 -2.60
N LEU A 366 -14.27 6.10 -3.36
CA LEU A 366 -15.15 7.15 -2.86
C LEU A 366 -16.15 6.63 -1.82
N ALA A 367 -16.55 5.35 -1.90
CA ALA A 367 -17.46 4.71 -0.93
C ALA A 367 -16.79 4.45 0.43
N ASN A 368 -15.48 4.54 0.52
CA ASN A 368 -14.75 4.45 1.79
C ASN A 368 -15.20 5.56 2.76
N PRO A 369 -15.62 5.25 4.00
CA PRO A 369 -16.12 6.26 4.95
C PRO A 369 -15.06 7.28 5.38
N ASN A 370 -13.78 6.95 5.22
CA ASN A 370 -12.65 7.84 5.50
C ASN A 370 -12.18 8.63 4.27
N ALA A 371 -12.76 8.39 3.09
CA ALA A 371 -12.42 9.12 1.88
C ALA A 371 -12.76 10.62 1.97
N GLY A 372 -12.11 11.42 1.13
CA GLY A 372 -12.49 12.80 0.87
C GLY A 372 -13.88 12.90 0.22
N ASP A 373 -14.45 14.10 0.22
CA ASP A 373 -15.68 14.39 -0.52
C ASP A 373 -15.40 14.39 -2.03
N ILE A 374 -14.14 14.68 -2.38
CA ILE A 374 -13.62 14.67 -3.75
C ILE A 374 -12.30 13.88 -3.75
N LEU A 375 -12.14 13.01 -4.75
CA LEU A 375 -10.91 12.30 -5.05
C LEU A 375 -10.36 12.79 -6.39
N VAL A 376 -9.04 12.85 -6.50
CA VAL A 376 -8.37 13.21 -7.75
C VAL A 376 -7.33 12.15 -8.13
N SER A 377 -7.25 11.86 -9.42
CA SER A 377 -6.21 11.06 -10.05
C SER A 377 -5.36 11.98 -10.92
N ALA A 378 -4.04 11.98 -10.74
CA ALA A 378 -3.12 12.79 -11.51
C ALA A 378 -3.06 12.33 -12.97
N ALA A 379 -2.74 13.26 -13.87
CA ALA A 379 -2.48 13.00 -15.28
C ALA A 379 -1.15 12.24 -15.47
N ALA A 380 -0.93 11.68 -16.66
CA ALA A 380 0.31 11.00 -17.00
C ALA A 380 1.53 11.92 -16.80
N GLY A 381 2.60 11.37 -16.22
CA GLY A 381 3.82 12.11 -15.91
C GLY A 381 3.73 13.09 -14.74
N VAL A 382 2.54 13.28 -14.15
CA VAL A 382 2.33 14.21 -13.03
C VAL A 382 2.30 13.47 -11.70
N GLU A 383 2.94 14.06 -10.69
CA GLU A 383 2.85 13.62 -9.30
C GLU A 383 2.36 14.76 -8.41
N LEU A 384 1.46 14.44 -7.49
CA LEU A 384 0.97 15.38 -6.47
C LEU A 384 1.97 15.48 -5.33
N THR A 385 2.43 16.70 -5.02
CA THR A 385 3.35 16.88 -3.89
C THR A 385 2.65 16.60 -2.57
N ASP A 386 3.36 15.93 -1.67
CA ASP A 386 2.88 15.66 -0.31
C ASP A 386 2.90 16.92 0.59
N LEU A 387 2.43 16.76 1.84
CA LEU A 387 2.45 17.84 2.85
C LEU A 387 3.86 18.38 3.17
N GLY A 388 4.91 17.61 2.89
CA GLY A 388 6.31 18.00 3.02
C GLY A 388 6.88 18.69 1.78
N GLY A 389 6.10 18.76 0.70
CA GLY A 389 6.53 19.28 -0.60
C GLY A 389 7.41 18.30 -1.38
N ARG A 390 7.43 17.00 -1.01
CA ARG A 390 8.21 15.98 -1.70
C ARG A 390 7.53 15.53 -2.99
N HIS A 391 8.34 15.18 -3.96
CA HIS A 391 7.98 14.57 -5.24
C HIS A 391 9.15 13.72 -5.75
N HIS A 392 8.88 12.88 -6.75
CA HIS A 392 9.85 11.93 -7.33
C HIS A 392 10.15 12.25 -8.80
N VAL A 393 10.19 13.53 -9.18
CA VAL A 393 10.53 13.94 -10.56
C VAL A 393 11.85 13.32 -11.01
N GLY A 394 11.84 12.68 -12.17
CA GLY A 394 12.95 11.88 -12.70
C GLY A 394 12.98 10.43 -12.22
N GLY A 395 12.11 10.06 -11.28
CA GLY A 395 11.88 8.71 -10.77
C GLY A 395 10.48 8.20 -11.09
N GLY A 396 10.02 7.18 -10.35
CA GLY A 396 8.69 6.59 -10.49
C GLY A 396 7.71 7.06 -9.42
N SER A 397 6.42 6.99 -9.71
CA SER A 397 5.33 7.17 -8.77
C SER A 397 4.09 6.39 -9.19
N HIS A 398 3.13 6.28 -8.30
CA HIS A 398 1.93 5.46 -8.44
C HIS A 398 0.74 6.11 -7.72
N GLY A 399 -0.43 5.51 -7.75
CA GLY A 399 -1.59 6.00 -7.02
C GLY A 399 -2.75 6.42 -7.90
N SER A 400 -2.55 6.56 -9.22
CA SER A 400 -3.57 7.06 -10.15
C SER A 400 -4.52 5.96 -10.65
N LEU A 401 -5.48 6.38 -11.49
CA LEU A 401 -6.37 5.46 -12.22
C LEU A 401 -5.79 5.03 -13.58
N LEU A 402 -4.62 5.55 -13.94
CA LEU A 402 -3.97 5.21 -15.21
C LEU A 402 -3.47 3.77 -15.21
N ASP A 403 -3.43 3.19 -16.40
CA ASP A 403 -2.79 1.90 -16.61
C ASP A 403 -1.29 2.03 -16.34
N GLY A 404 -0.74 1.10 -15.59
CA GLY A 404 0.68 1.08 -15.20
C GLY A 404 0.97 1.51 -13.76
N ASP A 405 -0.03 2.09 -13.05
CA ASP A 405 0.08 2.45 -11.62
C ASP A 405 -0.46 1.38 -10.69
#